data_bc8fcb42b98b2c6385ace2724fc9f27b
#
_entry.id   bc8fcb42b98b2c6385ace2724fc9f27b
#
_cell.length_a   1.000
_cell.length_b   1.000
_cell.length_c   1.000
_cell.angle_alpha   90.00
_cell.angle_beta   90.00
_cell.angle_gamma   90.00
#
_symmetry.space_group_name_H-M   'P 1'
#
loop_
_entity.id
_entity.type
_entity.pdbx_description
1 polymer ?
#
loop_
_entity_poly.entity_id
_entity_poly.type
_entity_poly.pdbx_seq_one_letter_code
_entity_poly.pdbx_strand_id
1 'polypeptide(L)'
;MLKEKTRLTYEDYSALPDEKRYELIEGDLYMVPAPDFYHQIISRNIEFLLWDFVKNNDLGIVVDAPVDVLLSPEDVLQPDILFISNERRHIITEKNVAGAPDLVIEILSPSTQERDKLVKRNIYACYGVKEYWIVDPLTKSIEVMTLSREGVKLYGIFLKEDTLTSPLIDGLSIPLHEVFE
;
A
#
# COMPACT_ATOMS: atom_id res chain seq x y z
N MET A 1 14.36 17.46 -32.06
CA MET A 1 14.77 16.23 -31.39
C MET A 1 14.19 16.26 -29.98
N LEU A 2 13.17 15.43 -29.72
CA LEU A 2 12.70 15.19 -28.35
C LEU A 2 13.84 14.45 -27.65
N LYS A 3 14.37 14.99 -26.55
CA LYS A 3 15.26 14.23 -25.67
C LYS A 3 14.46 13.05 -25.15
N GLU A 4 14.88 11.82 -25.46
CA GLU A 4 14.36 10.64 -24.79
C GLU A 4 14.58 10.86 -23.28
N LYS A 5 13.49 10.85 -22.52
CA LYS A 5 13.55 10.92 -21.07
C LYS A 5 14.14 9.60 -20.60
N THR A 6 15.34 9.61 -20.04
CA THR A 6 15.99 8.42 -19.48
C THR A 6 15.13 7.96 -18.31
N ARG A 7 14.53 6.78 -18.40
CA ARG A 7 13.81 6.14 -17.30
C ARG A 7 14.82 5.60 -16.29
N LEU A 8 14.58 5.85 -15.02
CA LEU A 8 15.39 5.31 -13.96
C LEU A 8 14.97 3.87 -13.64
N THR A 9 15.91 3.10 -13.12
CA THR A 9 15.69 1.71 -12.71
C THR A 9 15.92 1.55 -11.21
N TYR A 10 15.59 0.36 -10.69
CA TYR A 10 15.88 0.00 -9.29
C TYR A 10 17.38 0.14 -8.94
N GLU A 11 18.28 -0.11 -9.89
CA GLU A 11 19.73 0.09 -9.67
C GLU A 11 20.04 1.55 -9.42
N ASP A 12 19.46 2.47 -10.19
CA ASP A 12 19.60 3.91 -10.00
C ASP A 12 18.96 4.34 -8.66
N TYR A 13 17.78 3.82 -8.36
CA TYR A 13 17.05 4.07 -7.11
C TYR A 13 17.87 3.62 -5.89
N SER A 14 18.43 2.42 -5.93
CA SER A 14 19.20 1.85 -4.81
C SER A 14 20.55 2.55 -4.56
N ALA A 15 21.01 3.36 -5.52
CA ALA A 15 22.21 4.18 -5.39
C ALA A 15 21.94 5.58 -4.81
N LEU A 16 20.66 5.93 -4.56
CA LEU A 16 20.32 7.22 -3.95
C LEU A 16 20.75 7.26 -2.48
N PRO A 17 21.07 8.45 -1.96
CA PRO A 17 21.36 8.61 -0.54
C PRO A 17 20.14 8.29 0.34
N ASP A 18 20.37 7.62 1.47
CA ASP A 18 19.32 7.22 2.44
C ASP A 18 18.67 8.40 3.20
N GLU A 19 19.08 9.63 2.92
CA GLU A 19 18.58 10.82 3.63
C GLU A 19 17.12 11.16 3.35
N LYS A 20 16.57 10.66 2.24
CA LYS A 20 15.18 10.93 1.80
C LYS A 20 14.53 9.67 1.28
N ARG A 21 13.22 9.59 1.50
CA ARG A 21 12.41 8.51 0.94
C ARG A 21 11.95 8.87 -0.47
N TYR A 22 12.00 7.91 -1.35
CA TYR A 22 11.56 8.04 -2.74
C TYR A 22 10.72 6.84 -3.15
N GLU A 23 9.87 7.05 -4.15
CA GLU A 23 9.23 6.00 -4.92
C GLU A 23 9.67 6.14 -6.38
N LEU A 24 9.80 5.02 -7.07
CA LEU A 24 10.04 4.96 -8.50
C LEU A 24 8.76 4.48 -9.18
N ILE A 25 8.19 5.28 -10.06
CA ILE A 25 6.93 4.99 -10.73
C ILE A 25 7.11 5.18 -12.23
N GLU A 26 7.00 4.12 -13.00
CA GLU A 26 7.22 4.11 -14.46
C GLU A 26 8.57 4.74 -14.85
N GLY A 27 9.60 4.55 -14.02
CA GLY A 27 10.94 5.11 -14.20
C GLY A 27 11.08 6.59 -13.81
N ASP A 28 10.07 7.21 -13.22
CA ASP A 28 10.10 8.56 -12.67
C ASP A 28 10.25 8.52 -11.13
N LEU A 29 11.17 9.34 -10.62
CA LEU A 29 11.46 9.41 -9.19
C LEU A 29 10.56 10.44 -8.51
N TYR A 30 9.87 10.01 -7.45
CA TYR A 30 9.01 10.84 -6.62
C TYR A 30 9.49 10.84 -5.18
N MET A 31 9.72 12.03 -4.62
CA MET A 31 10.03 12.16 -3.20
C MET A 31 8.77 11.92 -2.37
N VAL A 32 8.89 11.07 -1.34
CA VAL A 32 7.83 10.80 -0.37
C VAL A 32 8.00 11.76 0.80
N PRO A 33 7.06 12.67 1.05
CA PRO A 33 7.12 13.56 2.19
C PRO A 33 6.97 12.79 3.50
N ALA A 34 7.47 13.36 4.60
CA ALA A 34 7.18 12.82 5.92
C ALA A 34 5.67 12.92 6.19
N PRO A 35 5.04 11.84 6.71
CA PRO A 35 3.63 11.86 7.07
C PRO A 35 3.37 12.80 8.24
N ASP A 36 2.15 13.33 8.34
CA ASP A 36 1.72 14.09 9.51
C ASP A 36 1.40 13.17 10.71
N PHE A 37 1.15 13.77 11.86
CA PHE A 37 0.93 13.04 13.10
C PHE A 37 -0.36 12.19 13.06
N TYR A 38 -1.44 12.70 12.46
CA TYR A 38 -2.71 11.97 12.40
C TYR A 38 -2.64 10.79 11.42
N HIS A 39 -1.94 10.96 10.30
CA HIS A 39 -1.64 9.86 9.39
C HIS A 39 -0.94 8.70 10.14
N GLN A 40 0.05 8.99 10.98
CA GLN A 40 0.76 7.97 11.76
C GLN A 40 -0.13 7.28 12.81
N ILE A 41 -1.08 8.02 13.42
CA ILE A 41 -2.06 7.41 14.34
C ILE A 41 -2.94 6.40 13.58
N ILE A 42 -3.47 6.80 12.43
CA ILE A 42 -4.31 5.93 11.60
C ILE A 42 -3.52 4.70 11.13
N SER A 43 -2.29 4.90 10.64
CA SER A 43 -1.41 3.80 10.19
C SER A 43 -1.20 2.77 11.30
N ARG A 44 -0.80 3.23 12.49
CA ARG A 44 -0.58 2.36 13.66
C ARG A 44 -1.86 1.60 14.05
N ASN A 45 -3.02 2.27 14.05
CA ASN A 45 -4.28 1.64 14.47
C ASN A 45 -4.70 0.54 13.47
N ILE A 46 -4.60 0.82 12.17
CA ILE A 46 -4.89 -0.19 11.12
C ILE A 46 -3.88 -1.34 11.20
N GLU A 47 -2.59 -1.03 11.28
CA GLU A 47 -1.53 -2.04 11.34
C GLU A 47 -1.74 -2.96 12.53
N PHE A 48 -2.01 -2.43 13.73
CA PHE A 48 -2.25 -3.21 14.93
C PHE A 48 -3.45 -4.15 14.80
N LEU A 49 -4.61 -3.64 14.35
CA LEU A 49 -5.84 -4.43 14.23
C LEU A 49 -5.70 -5.53 13.16
N LEU A 50 -5.10 -5.19 12.03
CA LEU A 50 -4.85 -6.15 10.94
C LEU A 50 -3.81 -7.19 11.35
N TRP A 51 -2.70 -6.77 11.95
CA TRP A 51 -1.64 -7.65 12.41
C TRP A 51 -2.12 -8.64 13.49
N ASP A 52 -2.91 -8.17 14.46
CA ASP A 52 -3.46 -9.03 15.51
C ASP A 52 -4.34 -10.14 14.92
N PHE A 53 -5.23 -9.78 13.99
CA PHE A 53 -6.08 -10.75 13.31
C PHE A 53 -5.26 -11.75 12.47
N VAL A 54 -4.34 -11.25 11.64
CA VAL A 54 -3.49 -12.06 10.75
C VAL A 54 -2.63 -13.03 11.55
N LYS A 55 -2.03 -12.56 12.66
CA LYS A 55 -1.19 -13.37 13.53
C LYS A 55 -1.97 -14.45 14.26
N ASN A 56 -3.13 -14.11 14.85
CA ASN A 56 -3.94 -15.05 15.62
C ASN A 56 -4.54 -16.15 14.73
N ASN A 57 -4.70 -15.90 13.43
CA ASN A 57 -5.22 -16.87 12.46
C ASN A 57 -4.14 -17.50 11.57
N ASP A 58 -2.86 -17.22 11.81
CA ASP A 58 -1.70 -17.73 11.03
C ASP A 58 -1.85 -17.53 9.52
N LEU A 59 -2.28 -16.32 9.09
CA LEU A 59 -2.59 -16.05 7.68
C LEU A 59 -1.38 -15.55 6.88
N GLY A 60 -0.40 -14.92 7.52
CA GLY A 60 0.72 -14.31 6.82
C GLY A 60 1.51 -13.31 7.63
N ILE A 61 1.95 -12.25 6.96
CA ILE A 61 2.74 -11.16 7.54
C ILE A 61 2.10 -9.81 7.18
N VAL A 62 1.98 -8.93 8.17
CA VAL A 62 1.64 -7.51 8.01
C VAL A 62 2.89 -6.68 8.28
N VAL A 63 3.16 -5.69 7.45
CA VAL A 63 4.30 -4.78 7.58
C VAL A 63 3.85 -3.37 7.26
N ASP A 64 4.33 -2.40 8.05
CA ASP A 64 4.15 -0.96 7.82
C ASP A 64 5.37 -0.32 7.13
N ALA A 65 5.19 0.90 6.65
CA ALA A 65 6.27 1.69 6.03
C ALA A 65 7.37 2.04 7.06
N PRO A 66 8.64 2.16 6.63
CA PRO A 66 9.11 2.12 5.23
C PRO A 66 9.54 0.72 4.78
N VAL A 67 8.96 0.21 3.74
CA VAL A 67 9.43 -1.01 3.07
C VAL A 67 9.27 -0.86 1.56
N ASP A 68 10.33 -1.17 0.80
CA ASP A 68 10.28 -1.15 -0.65
C ASP A 68 9.53 -2.35 -1.19
N VAL A 69 8.56 -2.10 -2.07
CA VAL A 69 7.88 -3.12 -2.87
C VAL A 69 8.37 -2.98 -4.31
N LEU A 70 9.24 -3.89 -4.70
CA LEU A 70 9.82 -3.95 -6.04
C LEU A 70 8.87 -4.73 -6.97
N LEU A 71 8.07 -4.02 -7.74
CA LEU A 71 7.10 -4.60 -8.69
C LEU A 71 7.74 -4.86 -10.05
N SER A 72 8.60 -3.95 -10.51
CA SER A 72 9.43 -4.07 -11.71
C SER A 72 10.74 -3.31 -11.54
N PRO A 73 11.68 -3.41 -12.50
CA PRO A 73 12.88 -2.55 -12.49
C PRO A 73 12.57 -1.04 -12.52
N GLU A 74 11.40 -0.63 -13.01
CA GLU A 74 10.98 0.76 -13.14
C GLU A 74 9.88 1.17 -12.13
N ASP A 75 9.43 0.21 -11.26
CA ASP A 75 8.35 0.45 -10.27
C ASP A 75 8.77 -0.06 -8.90
N VAL A 76 9.10 0.86 -8.00
CA VAL A 76 9.42 0.65 -6.59
C VAL A 76 8.53 1.55 -5.75
N LEU A 77 7.59 0.97 -5.03
CA LEU A 77 6.61 1.69 -4.22
C LEU A 77 6.83 1.43 -2.73
N GLN A 78 6.41 2.37 -1.89
CA GLN A 78 6.46 2.25 -0.43
C GLN A 78 5.06 2.44 0.16
N PRO A 79 4.19 1.42 0.10
CA PRO A 79 2.86 1.51 0.69
C PRO A 79 2.92 1.73 2.20
N ASP A 80 1.92 2.39 2.76
CA ASP A 80 1.85 2.65 4.20
C ASP A 80 1.74 1.35 5.01
N ILE A 81 0.91 0.40 4.53
CA ILE A 81 0.78 -0.93 5.14
C ILE A 81 0.59 -1.97 4.01
N LEU A 82 1.13 -3.16 4.21
CA LEU A 82 0.94 -4.28 3.30
C LEU A 82 0.70 -5.60 4.06
N PHE A 83 0.02 -6.54 3.39
CA PHE A 83 -0.14 -7.90 3.86
C PHE A 83 0.34 -8.89 2.78
N ILE A 84 1.09 -9.89 3.21
CA ILE A 84 1.60 -10.99 2.38
C ILE A 84 1.13 -12.29 3.02
N SER A 85 0.35 -13.09 2.29
CA SER A 85 -0.12 -14.39 2.74
C SER A 85 1.04 -15.40 2.91
N ASN A 86 0.81 -16.43 3.72
CA ASN A 86 1.79 -17.51 3.92
C ASN A 86 2.24 -18.17 2.59
N GLU A 87 1.34 -18.30 1.63
CA GLU A 87 1.62 -18.87 0.31
C GLU A 87 2.60 -18.02 -0.51
N ARG A 88 2.65 -16.72 -0.24
CA ARG A 88 3.46 -15.75 -0.97
C ARG A 88 4.71 -15.28 -0.23
N ARG A 89 5.03 -15.85 0.91
CA ARG A 89 6.23 -15.48 1.69
C ARG A 89 7.53 -15.52 0.90
N HIS A 90 7.57 -16.25 -0.20
CA HIS A 90 8.74 -16.36 -1.09
C HIS A 90 9.12 -15.04 -1.76
N ILE A 91 8.23 -14.02 -1.80
CA ILE A 91 8.54 -12.68 -2.33
C ILE A 91 9.27 -11.79 -1.31
N ILE A 92 9.33 -12.18 -0.04
CA ILE A 92 10.01 -11.44 1.01
C ILE A 92 11.51 -11.72 0.91
N THR A 93 12.30 -10.67 0.75
CA THR A 93 13.76 -10.74 0.76
C THR A 93 14.31 -10.13 2.05
N GLU A 94 15.62 -10.15 2.23
CA GLU A 94 16.27 -9.50 3.37
C GLU A 94 16.10 -7.97 3.36
N LYS A 95 15.95 -7.35 2.18
CA LYS A 95 15.95 -5.89 2.00
C LYS A 95 14.61 -5.29 1.60
N ASN A 96 13.77 -6.07 0.91
CA ASN A 96 12.57 -5.55 0.27
C ASN A 96 11.54 -6.66 0.04
N VAL A 97 10.40 -6.30 -0.54
CA VAL A 97 9.42 -7.23 -1.08
C VAL A 97 9.60 -7.27 -2.60
N ALA A 98 10.10 -8.41 -3.13
CA ALA A 98 10.32 -8.60 -4.57
C ALA A 98 9.10 -9.23 -5.24
N GLY A 99 8.07 -8.43 -5.45
CA GLY A 99 6.79 -8.84 -6.04
C GLY A 99 5.60 -8.15 -5.39
N ALA A 100 4.39 -8.40 -5.91
CA ALA A 100 3.18 -7.76 -5.43
C ALA A 100 2.69 -8.39 -4.11
N PRO A 101 2.44 -7.62 -3.03
CA PRO A 101 1.71 -8.08 -1.84
C PRO A 101 0.29 -8.54 -2.18
N ASP A 102 -0.37 -9.26 -1.26
CA ASP A 102 -1.77 -9.62 -1.45
C ASP A 102 -2.71 -8.45 -1.19
N LEU A 103 -2.44 -7.64 -0.16
CA LEU A 103 -3.16 -6.41 0.18
C LEU A 103 -2.16 -5.27 0.29
N VAL A 104 -2.55 -4.10 -0.20
CA VAL A 104 -1.87 -2.82 -0.01
C VAL A 104 -2.86 -1.80 0.54
N ILE A 105 -2.41 -1.00 1.49
CA ILE A 105 -3.17 0.09 2.12
C ILE A 105 -2.38 1.37 1.98
N GLU A 106 -3.01 2.40 1.43
CA GLU A 106 -2.47 3.76 1.31
C GLU A 106 -3.35 4.74 2.08
N ILE A 107 -2.73 5.56 2.92
CA ILE A 107 -3.40 6.59 3.69
C ILE A 107 -3.16 7.92 2.99
N LEU A 108 -4.24 8.55 2.53
CA LEU A 108 -4.15 9.76 1.72
C LEU A 108 -3.52 10.92 2.48
N SER A 109 -2.62 11.60 1.80
CA SER A 109 -2.14 12.93 2.18
C SER A 109 -2.49 13.95 1.10
N PRO A 110 -2.58 15.25 1.42
CA PRO A 110 -2.89 16.27 0.41
C PRO A 110 -1.93 16.29 -0.78
N SER A 111 -0.69 15.84 -0.59
CA SER A 111 0.35 15.84 -1.62
C SER A 111 0.38 14.60 -2.51
N THR A 112 -0.22 13.47 -2.07
CA THR A 112 -0.16 12.18 -2.77
C THR A 112 -1.51 11.68 -3.27
N GLN A 113 -2.61 12.28 -2.82
CA GLN A 113 -3.98 11.81 -3.02
C GLN A 113 -4.32 11.41 -4.46
N GLU A 114 -3.98 12.22 -5.45
CA GLU A 114 -4.31 11.93 -6.85
C GLU A 114 -3.49 10.73 -7.37
N ARG A 115 -2.21 10.67 -6.98
CA ARG A 115 -1.32 9.58 -7.35
C ARG A 115 -1.77 8.25 -6.74
N ASP A 116 -2.09 8.24 -5.44
CA ASP A 116 -2.52 7.04 -4.74
C ASP A 116 -3.86 6.53 -5.29
N LYS A 117 -4.81 7.42 -5.55
CA LYS A 117 -6.14 7.04 -6.06
C LYS A 117 -6.13 6.51 -7.49
N LEU A 118 -5.22 6.94 -8.35
CA LEU A 118 -5.27 6.62 -9.76
C LEU A 118 -4.03 5.86 -10.25
N VAL A 119 -2.83 6.41 -10.03
CA VAL A 119 -1.60 5.85 -10.61
C VAL A 119 -1.20 4.57 -9.89
N LYS A 120 -0.99 4.63 -8.57
CA LYS A 120 -0.59 3.46 -7.78
C LYS A 120 -1.61 2.34 -7.85
N ARG A 121 -2.90 2.64 -7.77
CA ARG A 121 -3.97 1.63 -7.90
C ARG A 121 -3.84 0.83 -9.19
N ASN A 122 -3.60 1.50 -10.32
CA ASN A 122 -3.47 0.83 -11.61
C ASN A 122 -2.19 -0.02 -11.67
N ILE A 123 -1.08 0.49 -11.13
CA ILE A 123 0.17 -0.26 -11.02
C ILE A 123 -0.04 -1.52 -10.18
N TYR A 124 -0.59 -1.39 -8.97
CA TYR A 124 -0.87 -2.53 -8.09
C TYR A 124 -1.76 -3.59 -8.79
N ALA A 125 -2.80 -3.14 -9.51
CA ALA A 125 -3.66 -4.05 -10.28
C ALA A 125 -2.90 -4.80 -11.38
N CYS A 126 -2.04 -4.11 -12.13
CA CYS A 126 -1.23 -4.70 -13.21
C CYS A 126 -0.27 -5.78 -12.69
N TYR A 127 0.32 -5.58 -11.50
CA TYR A 127 1.30 -6.51 -10.93
C TYR A 127 0.69 -7.61 -10.06
N GLY A 128 -0.65 -7.59 -9.84
CA GLY A 128 -1.36 -8.68 -9.20
C GLY A 128 -1.54 -8.56 -7.69
N VAL A 129 -1.53 -7.35 -7.15
CA VAL A 129 -2.14 -7.07 -5.84
C VAL A 129 -3.62 -7.41 -5.93
N LYS A 130 -4.15 -8.12 -4.93
CA LYS A 130 -5.53 -8.63 -4.95
C LYS A 130 -6.52 -7.66 -4.35
N GLU A 131 -6.12 -6.94 -3.32
CA GLU A 131 -6.94 -5.99 -2.60
C GLU A 131 -6.19 -4.69 -2.32
N TYR A 132 -6.89 -3.57 -2.44
CA TYR A 132 -6.34 -2.24 -2.24
C TYR A 132 -7.28 -1.40 -1.39
N TRP A 133 -6.76 -0.85 -0.29
CA TRP A 133 -7.52 0.06 0.55
C TRP A 133 -6.99 1.48 0.41
N ILE A 134 -7.92 2.42 0.22
CA ILE A 134 -7.64 3.85 0.29
C ILE A 134 -8.28 4.40 1.55
N VAL A 135 -7.45 4.88 2.45
CA VAL A 135 -7.86 5.49 3.72
C VAL A 135 -7.87 7.00 3.56
N ASP A 136 -8.99 7.63 3.80
CA ASP A 136 -9.13 9.09 3.76
C ASP A 136 -9.29 9.66 5.17
N PRO A 137 -8.24 10.31 5.73
CA PRO A 137 -8.29 10.92 7.06
C PRO A 137 -9.29 12.06 7.20
N LEU A 138 -9.60 12.78 6.09
CA LEU A 138 -10.50 13.92 6.11
C LEU A 138 -11.97 13.50 6.22
N THR A 139 -12.36 12.51 5.42
CA THR A 139 -13.73 11.97 5.44
C THR A 139 -13.90 10.85 6.47
N LYS A 140 -12.80 10.39 7.09
CA LYS A 140 -12.75 9.26 8.03
C LYS A 140 -13.42 8.03 7.41
N SER A 141 -12.96 7.66 6.22
CA SER A 141 -13.49 6.54 5.46
C SER A 141 -12.38 5.68 4.87
N ILE A 142 -12.73 4.41 4.59
CA ILE A 142 -11.87 3.48 3.87
C ILE A 142 -12.64 2.92 2.68
N GLU A 143 -12.07 3.10 1.49
CA GLU A 143 -12.54 2.45 0.27
C GLU A 143 -11.78 1.13 0.11
N VAL A 144 -12.50 0.02 0.05
CA VAL A 144 -11.96 -1.33 -0.19
C VAL A 144 -12.21 -1.71 -1.64
N MET A 145 -11.17 -2.03 -2.37
CA MET A 145 -11.23 -2.43 -3.78
C MET A 145 -10.59 -3.78 -4.00
N THR A 146 -11.23 -4.63 -4.79
CA THR A 146 -10.61 -5.83 -5.34
C THR A 146 -9.95 -5.49 -6.67
N LEU A 147 -8.71 -5.96 -6.83
CA LEU A 147 -7.91 -5.73 -8.02
C LEU A 147 -7.73 -7.04 -8.80
N SER A 148 -7.81 -6.95 -10.11
CA SER A 148 -7.51 -8.07 -11.01
C SER A 148 -6.99 -7.53 -12.34
N ARG A 149 -6.49 -8.43 -13.20
CA ARG A 149 -6.09 -8.06 -14.58
C ARG A 149 -7.27 -7.58 -15.43
N GLU A 150 -8.48 -7.93 -15.06
CA GLU A 150 -9.71 -7.51 -15.74
C GLU A 150 -10.17 -6.11 -15.31
N GLY A 151 -9.62 -5.59 -14.21
CA GLY A 151 -9.89 -4.25 -13.72
C GLY A 151 -10.01 -4.15 -12.19
N VAL A 152 -10.49 -2.99 -11.78
CA VAL A 152 -10.69 -2.60 -10.38
C VAL A 152 -12.18 -2.62 -10.07
N LYS A 153 -12.57 -3.27 -8.98
CA LYS A 153 -13.95 -3.33 -8.52
C LYS A 153 -14.04 -2.81 -7.08
N LEU A 154 -14.88 -1.81 -6.87
CA LEU A 154 -15.21 -1.35 -5.51
C LEU A 154 -15.97 -2.46 -4.77
N TYR A 155 -15.45 -2.90 -3.63
CA TYR A 155 -16.13 -3.81 -2.73
C TYR A 155 -17.04 -3.04 -1.77
N GLY A 156 -16.54 -1.98 -1.14
CA GLY A 156 -17.31 -1.14 -0.24
C GLY A 156 -16.59 0.15 0.15
N ILE A 157 -17.38 1.09 0.68
CA ILE A 157 -16.90 2.30 1.33
C ILE A 157 -17.40 2.23 2.78
N PHE A 158 -16.47 2.26 3.73
CA PHE A 158 -16.75 2.14 5.15
C PHE A 158 -16.44 3.47 5.83
N LEU A 159 -17.39 4.01 6.57
CA LEU A 159 -17.25 5.24 7.34
C LEU A 159 -16.81 4.94 8.78
N LYS A 160 -16.45 5.97 9.54
CA LYS A 160 -15.95 5.84 10.92
C LYS A 160 -16.80 4.93 11.82
N GLU A 161 -18.12 4.98 11.70
CA GLU A 161 -19.03 4.21 12.56
C GLU A 161 -19.30 2.78 12.03
N ASP A 162 -18.74 2.43 10.87
CA ASP A 162 -18.92 1.12 10.28
C ASP A 162 -17.86 0.13 10.79
N THR A 163 -18.11 -1.14 10.53
CA THR A 163 -17.15 -2.21 10.68
C THR A 163 -16.67 -2.65 9.30
N LEU A 164 -15.39 -2.47 9.02
CA LEU A 164 -14.78 -2.88 7.75
C LEU A 164 -14.62 -4.39 7.71
N THR A 165 -14.95 -4.96 6.56
CA THR A 165 -14.67 -6.36 6.19
C THR A 165 -13.83 -6.43 4.93
N SER A 166 -13.09 -7.53 4.74
CA SER A 166 -12.24 -7.76 3.58
C SER A 166 -12.74 -8.96 2.78
N PRO A 167 -12.86 -8.85 1.46
CA PRO A 167 -13.14 -10.01 0.61
C PRO A 167 -11.93 -10.95 0.45
N LEU A 168 -10.72 -10.47 0.76
CA LEU A 168 -9.49 -11.25 0.68
C LEU A 168 -9.22 -12.02 1.97
N ILE A 169 -9.45 -11.38 3.13
CA ILE A 169 -9.13 -11.91 4.45
C ILE A 169 -10.44 -12.31 5.13
N ASP A 170 -10.79 -13.58 4.99
CA ASP A 170 -12.07 -14.10 5.51
C ASP A 170 -12.15 -13.95 7.03
N GLY A 171 -13.30 -13.45 7.50
CA GLY A 171 -13.57 -13.21 8.92
C GLY A 171 -12.94 -11.93 9.50
N LEU A 172 -12.14 -11.18 8.73
CA LEU A 172 -11.60 -9.90 9.19
C LEU A 172 -12.73 -8.91 9.48
N SER A 173 -12.68 -8.29 10.65
CA SER A 173 -13.67 -7.32 11.14
C SER A 173 -12.96 -6.22 11.91
N ILE A 174 -12.86 -5.02 11.31
CA ILE A 174 -12.18 -3.86 11.90
C ILE A 174 -13.21 -2.76 12.20
N PRO A 175 -13.48 -2.45 13.47
CA PRO A 175 -14.33 -1.31 13.86
C PRO A 175 -13.61 0.01 13.54
N LEU A 176 -14.12 0.79 12.58
CA LEU A 176 -13.39 1.97 12.09
C LEU A 176 -13.37 3.13 13.11
N HIS A 177 -14.20 3.12 14.12
CA HIS A 177 -14.08 4.09 15.22
C HIS A 177 -12.77 3.92 16.01
N GLU A 178 -12.17 2.71 16.04
CA GLU A 178 -10.85 2.47 16.64
C GLU A 178 -9.70 2.93 15.74
N VAL A 179 -9.94 3.02 14.43
CA VAL A 179 -8.96 3.51 13.46
C VAL A 179 -8.87 5.03 13.47
N PHE A 180 -10.02 5.70 13.53
CA PHE A 180 -10.14 7.16 13.40
C PHE A 180 -10.37 7.87 14.77
N GLU A 181 -9.75 7.39 15.81
CA GLU A 181 -9.78 8.00 17.14
C GLU A 181 -9.29 9.47 17.16
#